data_7ce5280289fd46066e1f56c3a19c8785
#
_entry.id   7ce5280289fd46066e1f56c3a19c8785
#
_cell.length_a   1.000
_cell.length_b   1.000
_cell.length_c   1.000
_cell.angle_alpha   90.00
_cell.angle_beta   90.00
_cell.angle_gamma   90.00
#
_symmetry.space_group_name_H-M   'P 1'
#
loop_
_entity.id
_entity.type
_entity.pdbx_description
1 polymer ?
#
loop_
_entity_poly.entity_id
_entity_poly.type
_entity_poly.pdbx_seq_one_letter_code
_entity_poly.pdbx_strand_id
1 'polypeptide(L)'
;MKAYLLLCFLGLSTLSIAQSAVGTWKTIDDEDGTEKSHVVIYEENGKLFGKVEKLINPEQTICTACKGDKKDKPIEGMQIMWGLKPDGSKEWKGGKIMDPKNGKEYKCKIELKDENTLNVRGFIGFSLLGRTQTWYRVVE
;
A
#
# COMPACT_ATOMS: atom_id res chain seq x y z
N MET A 1 4.19 22.60 -61.40
CA MET A 1 4.81 21.78 -60.37
C MET A 1 4.15 22.13 -59.03
N LYS A 2 3.37 21.20 -58.50
CA LYS A 2 2.77 21.38 -57.18
C LYS A 2 3.64 20.62 -56.17
N ALA A 3 4.33 21.36 -55.31
CA ALA A 3 5.10 20.78 -54.21
C ALA A 3 4.11 20.45 -53.09
N TYR A 4 3.92 19.16 -52.81
CA TYR A 4 3.17 18.73 -51.65
C TYR A 4 4.14 18.69 -50.44
N LEU A 5 3.92 19.65 -49.54
CA LEU A 5 4.63 19.67 -48.27
C LEU A 5 3.98 18.61 -47.36
N LEU A 6 4.65 17.48 -47.23
CA LEU A 6 4.24 16.42 -46.29
C LEU A 6 4.63 16.85 -44.88
N LEU A 7 3.66 17.38 -44.14
CA LEU A 7 3.86 17.72 -42.73
C LEU A 7 3.82 16.39 -41.93
N CYS A 8 4.99 15.85 -41.60
CA CYS A 8 5.08 14.76 -40.66
C CYS A 8 4.80 15.30 -39.26
N PHE A 9 3.55 15.06 -38.77
CA PHE A 9 3.25 15.21 -37.36
C PHE A 9 3.96 14.07 -36.61
N LEU A 10 5.12 14.37 -36.03
CA LEU A 10 5.69 13.51 -34.97
C LEU A 10 4.79 13.66 -33.76
N GLY A 11 3.86 12.72 -33.59
CA GLY A 11 3.12 12.58 -32.35
C GLY A 11 4.10 12.20 -31.24
N LEU A 12 4.45 13.14 -30.38
CA LEU A 12 5.08 12.84 -29.11
C LEU A 12 4.07 12.03 -28.29
N SER A 13 4.23 10.70 -28.31
CA SER A 13 3.54 9.81 -27.38
C SER A 13 4.16 10.09 -26.01
N THR A 14 3.50 10.92 -25.22
CA THR A 14 3.84 11.03 -23.79
C THR A 14 3.49 9.70 -23.16
N LEU A 15 4.51 8.91 -22.82
CA LEU A 15 4.35 7.74 -21.97
C LEU A 15 3.91 8.24 -20.61
N SER A 16 2.59 8.20 -20.37
CA SER A 16 2.03 8.42 -19.05
C SER A 16 2.42 7.20 -18.20
N ILE A 17 3.43 7.35 -17.33
CA ILE A 17 3.75 6.35 -16.32
C ILE A 17 2.60 6.42 -15.32
N ALA A 18 1.73 5.41 -15.32
CA ALA A 18 0.67 5.28 -14.32
C ALA A 18 1.33 5.19 -12.94
N GLN A 19 0.97 6.10 -12.02
CA GLN A 19 1.42 6.04 -10.64
C GLN A 19 0.87 4.76 -10.01
N SER A 20 1.72 4.00 -9.31
CA SER A 20 1.37 2.75 -8.66
C SER A 20 1.70 2.78 -7.17
N ALA A 21 0.85 2.14 -6.37
CA ALA A 21 1.13 1.90 -4.96
C ALA A 21 2.09 0.72 -4.74
N VAL A 22 2.44 -0.01 -5.80
CA VAL A 22 3.43 -1.10 -5.74
C VAL A 22 4.79 -0.54 -5.33
N GLY A 23 5.44 -1.19 -4.37
CA GLY A 23 6.75 -0.80 -3.87
C GLY A 23 6.87 -0.99 -2.37
N THR A 24 7.94 -0.47 -1.80
CA THR A 24 8.23 -0.56 -0.37
C THR A 24 7.89 0.75 0.33
N TRP A 25 7.20 0.63 1.46
CA TRP A 25 6.67 1.75 2.20
C TRP A 25 7.10 1.70 3.67
N LYS A 26 7.51 2.85 4.21
CA LYS A 26 7.74 3.02 5.64
C LYS A 26 6.41 3.25 6.34
N THR A 27 6.14 2.49 7.39
CA THR A 27 5.05 2.75 8.31
C THR A 27 5.56 3.51 9.53
N ILE A 28 4.73 4.40 10.05
CA ILE A 28 5.08 5.28 11.17
C ILE A 28 4.21 4.91 12.36
N ASP A 29 4.83 4.87 13.54
CA ASP A 29 4.11 4.69 14.78
C ASP A 29 3.29 5.95 15.09
N ASP A 30 1.99 5.79 15.34
CA ASP A 30 1.09 6.92 15.59
C ASP A 30 1.31 7.56 16.96
N GLU A 31 1.92 6.83 17.90
CA GLU A 31 2.12 7.31 19.26
C GLU A 31 3.35 8.20 19.36
N ASP A 32 4.45 7.83 18.71
CA ASP A 32 5.73 8.53 18.86
C ASP A 32 6.32 9.08 17.56
N GLY A 33 5.69 8.81 16.40
CA GLY A 33 6.15 9.29 15.10
C GLY A 33 7.40 8.61 14.56
N THR A 34 7.86 7.52 15.19
CA THR A 34 9.04 6.80 14.73
C THR A 34 8.72 5.82 13.60
N GLU A 35 9.74 5.48 12.82
CA GLU A 35 9.65 4.45 11.79
C GLU A 35 9.45 3.08 12.44
N LYS A 36 8.38 2.39 12.06
CA LYS A 36 7.95 1.13 12.69
C LYS A 36 8.29 -0.10 11.88
N SER A 37 8.05 -0.04 10.58
CA SER A 37 8.29 -1.17 9.69
C SER A 37 8.41 -0.73 8.23
N HIS A 38 8.89 -1.65 7.41
CA HIS A 38 8.75 -1.56 5.95
C HIS A 38 7.73 -2.59 5.49
N VAL A 39 6.80 -2.16 4.67
CA VAL A 39 5.77 -3.00 4.05
C VAL A 39 5.95 -2.97 2.54
N VAL A 40 6.02 -4.13 1.92
CA VAL A 40 6.05 -4.27 0.46
C VAL A 40 4.64 -4.46 -0.04
N ILE A 41 4.19 -3.56 -0.90
CA ILE A 41 2.93 -3.69 -1.64
C ILE A 41 3.23 -4.27 -3.01
N TYR A 42 2.53 -5.33 -3.38
CA TYR A 42 2.70 -6.07 -4.63
C TYR A 42 1.35 -6.40 -5.25
N GLU A 43 1.37 -6.68 -6.53
CA GLU A 43 0.17 -7.00 -7.30
C GLU A 43 0.13 -8.47 -7.69
N GLU A 44 -1.04 -9.09 -7.49
CA GLU A 44 -1.38 -10.42 -7.99
C GLU A 44 -2.81 -10.42 -8.53
N ASN A 45 -2.99 -10.90 -9.74
CA ASN A 45 -4.32 -11.02 -10.40
C ASN A 45 -5.12 -9.70 -10.38
N GLY A 46 -4.46 -8.57 -10.58
CA GLY A 46 -5.09 -7.26 -10.62
C GLY A 46 -5.46 -6.67 -9.26
N LYS A 47 -5.06 -7.32 -8.16
CA LYS A 47 -5.30 -6.84 -6.79
C LYS A 47 -4.00 -6.55 -6.08
N LEU A 48 -4.03 -5.62 -5.12
CA LEU A 48 -2.88 -5.32 -4.29
C LEU A 48 -2.92 -6.09 -2.98
N PHE A 49 -1.73 -6.50 -2.57
CA PHE A 49 -1.42 -7.17 -1.31
C PHE A 49 -0.24 -6.48 -0.65
N GLY A 50 -0.09 -6.64 0.65
CA GLY A 50 1.04 -6.09 1.38
C GLY A 50 1.57 -7.07 2.42
N LYS A 51 2.89 -7.15 2.51
CA LYS A 51 3.57 -7.95 3.54
C LYS A 51 4.63 -7.14 4.26
N VAL A 52 4.82 -7.45 5.53
CA VAL A 52 5.90 -6.85 6.32
C VAL A 52 7.23 -7.40 5.81
N GLU A 53 8.09 -6.53 5.31
CA GLU A 53 9.44 -6.90 4.90
C GLU A 53 10.41 -6.84 6.09
N LYS A 54 10.30 -5.79 6.90
CA LYS A 54 11.24 -5.50 7.97
C LYS A 54 10.55 -4.77 9.13
N LEU A 55 10.87 -5.17 10.35
CA LEU A 55 10.52 -4.44 11.56
C LEU A 55 11.69 -3.56 12.00
N ILE A 56 11.39 -2.35 12.49
CA ILE A 56 12.37 -1.39 12.99
C ILE A 56 12.21 -1.28 14.52
N ASN A 57 13.24 -1.64 15.26
CA ASN A 57 13.25 -1.61 16.74
C ASN A 57 11.96 -2.21 17.36
N PRO A 58 11.60 -3.44 16.99
CA PRO A 58 10.32 -3.99 17.41
C PRO A 58 10.33 -4.36 18.90
N GLU A 59 9.21 -4.10 19.58
CA GLU A 59 8.92 -4.66 20.89
C GLU A 59 8.46 -6.12 20.77
N GLN A 60 7.89 -6.48 19.63
CA GLN A 60 7.32 -7.79 19.34
C GLN A 60 7.69 -8.23 17.92
N THR A 61 8.21 -9.44 17.79
CA THR A 61 8.62 -10.03 16.50
C THR A 61 7.70 -11.14 16.03
N ILE A 62 6.86 -11.66 16.92
CA ILE A 62 5.92 -12.76 16.67
C ILE A 62 4.50 -12.26 16.93
N CYS A 63 3.56 -12.63 16.07
CA CYS A 63 2.17 -12.22 16.24
C CYS A 63 1.44 -13.12 17.23
N THR A 64 1.57 -12.84 18.52
CA THR A 64 0.89 -13.60 19.58
C THR A 64 -0.61 -13.38 19.62
N ALA A 65 -1.08 -12.19 19.18
CA ALA A 65 -2.49 -11.83 19.15
C ALA A 65 -3.20 -12.24 17.85
N CYS A 66 -2.47 -12.73 16.86
CA CYS A 66 -3.05 -13.23 15.61
C CYS A 66 -3.88 -14.50 15.81
N LYS A 67 -4.77 -14.76 14.87
CA LYS A 67 -5.61 -15.97 14.85
C LYS A 67 -5.27 -16.85 13.64
N GLY A 68 -5.67 -18.12 13.73
CA GLY A 68 -5.50 -19.07 12.64
C GLY A 68 -4.03 -19.31 12.29
N ASP A 69 -3.73 -19.33 11.01
CA ASP A 69 -2.40 -19.64 10.49
C ASP A 69 -1.32 -18.60 10.85
N LYS A 70 -1.73 -17.41 11.26
CA LYS A 70 -0.81 -16.32 11.62
C LYS A 70 -0.43 -16.31 13.10
N LYS A 71 -1.15 -17.09 13.91
CA LYS A 71 -0.89 -17.13 15.35
C LYS A 71 0.53 -17.63 15.64
N ASP A 72 1.25 -16.88 16.46
CA ASP A 72 2.62 -17.16 16.88
C ASP A 72 3.64 -17.27 15.74
N LYS A 73 3.30 -16.71 14.58
CA LYS A 73 4.21 -16.64 13.44
C LYS A 73 5.03 -15.35 13.45
N PRO A 74 6.21 -15.35 12.81
CA PRO A 74 6.98 -14.14 12.65
C PRO A 74 6.19 -13.05 11.91
N ILE A 75 6.26 -11.82 12.40
CA ILE A 75 5.64 -10.68 11.76
C ILE A 75 6.38 -10.32 10.47
N GLU A 76 7.71 -10.41 10.47
CA GLU A 76 8.48 -10.25 9.23
C GLU A 76 8.11 -11.36 8.23
N GLY A 77 7.78 -10.95 7.00
CA GLY A 77 7.29 -11.83 5.94
C GLY A 77 5.78 -12.07 5.94
N MET A 78 5.07 -11.61 6.98
CA MET A 78 3.64 -11.82 7.11
C MET A 78 2.84 -10.92 6.18
N GLN A 79 1.87 -11.50 5.46
CA GLN A 79 0.88 -10.71 4.71
C GLN A 79 -0.07 -10.05 5.69
N ILE A 80 -0.13 -8.71 5.65
CA ILE A 80 -1.00 -7.91 6.52
C ILE A 80 -2.06 -7.14 5.76
N MET A 81 -1.98 -7.11 4.45
CA MET A 81 -2.93 -6.39 3.58
C MET A 81 -3.26 -7.29 2.39
N TRP A 82 -4.54 -7.39 2.04
CA TRP A 82 -4.94 -8.26 0.94
C TRP A 82 -6.22 -7.81 0.24
N GLY A 83 -6.29 -8.12 -1.05
CA GLY A 83 -7.51 -8.03 -1.84
C GLY A 83 -7.94 -6.62 -2.23
N LEU A 84 -7.03 -5.64 -2.24
CA LEU A 84 -7.35 -4.29 -2.68
C LEU A 84 -7.50 -4.20 -4.19
N LYS A 85 -8.65 -3.70 -4.65
CA LYS A 85 -8.98 -3.55 -6.07
C LYS A 85 -8.85 -2.09 -6.50
N PRO A 86 -8.37 -1.83 -7.72
CA PRO A 86 -8.32 -0.47 -8.26
C PRO A 86 -9.68 0.21 -8.24
N ASP A 87 -9.71 1.47 -7.84
CA ASP A 87 -10.86 2.36 -7.86
C ASP A 87 -10.43 3.73 -8.41
N GLY A 88 -10.35 3.82 -9.71
CA GLY A 88 -9.73 4.96 -10.40
C GLY A 88 -8.22 4.80 -10.52
N SER A 89 -7.50 5.90 -10.70
CA SER A 89 -6.05 5.90 -10.98
C SER A 89 -5.16 5.93 -9.74
N LYS A 90 -5.70 6.34 -8.59
CA LYS A 90 -4.91 6.59 -7.36
C LYS A 90 -5.49 5.95 -6.11
N GLU A 91 -6.56 5.21 -6.23
CA GLU A 91 -7.23 4.57 -5.09
C GLU A 91 -7.40 3.08 -5.33
N TRP A 92 -7.37 2.32 -4.23
CA TRP A 92 -7.67 0.90 -4.18
C TRP A 92 -8.52 0.65 -2.94
N LYS A 93 -9.54 -0.18 -3.08
CA LYS A 93 -10.52 -0.45 -2.03
C LYS A 93 -10.99 -1.91 -2.04
N GLY A 94 -11.85 -2.24 -1.09
CA GLY A 94 -12.51 -3.54 -1.00
C GLY A 94 -11.63 -4.65 -0.44
N GLY A 95 -10.47 -4.30 0.09
CA GLY A 95 -9.58 -5.23 0.75
C GLY A 95 -9.64 -5.15 2.26
N LYS A 96 -8.68 -5.81 2.89
CA LYS A 96 -8.52 -5.84 4.35
C LYS A 96 -7.08 -5.58 4.75
N ILE A 97 -6.91 -5.10 5.98
CA ILE A 97 -5.63 -4.95 6.64
C ILE A 97 -5.72 -5.51 8.06
N MET A 98 -4.65 -6.14 8.53
CA MET A 98 -4.55 -6.69 9.87
C MET A 98 -3.43 -5.98 10.62
N ASP A 99 -3.69 -5.59 11.86
CA ASP A 99 -2.69 -5.01 12.75
C ASP A 99 -2.01 -6.14 13.56
N PRO A 100 -0.71 -6.40 13.34
CA PRO A 100 -0.01 -7.47 14.07
C PRO A 100 0.10 -7.22 15.56
N LYS A 101 -0.03 -5.96 16.01
CA LYS A 101 0.05 -5.62 17.44
C LYS A 101 -1.11 -6.20 18.24
N ASN A 102 -2.31 -6.25 17.66
CA ASN A 102 -3.51 -6.72 18.33
C ASN A 102 -4.25 -7.85 17.60
N GLY A 103 -3.79 -8.23 16.40
CA GLY A 103 -4.40 -9.27 15.58
C GLY A 103 -5.75 -8.91 14.96
N LYS A 104 -6.18 -7.66 15.07
CA LYS A 104 -7.47 -7.22 14.54
C LYS A 104 -7.40 -6.96 13.05
N GLU A 105 -8.47 -7.34 12.35
CA GLU A 105 -8.65 -7.10 10.94
C GLU A 105 -9.63 -5.94 10.71
N TYR A 106 -9.32 -5.12 9.71
CA TYR A 106 -10.11 -3.97 9.30
C TYR A 106 -10.36 -4.03 7.80
N LYS A 107 -11.48 -3.46 7.36
CA LYS A 107 -11.64 -3.11 5.95
C LYS A 107 -10.59 -2.07 5.61
N CYS A 108 -10.07 -2.12 4.38
CA CYS A 108 -8.96 -1.27 3.97
C CYS A 108 -9.22 -0.60 2.64
N LYS A 109 -8.87 0.67 2.59
CA LYS A 109 -8.68 1.40 1.34
C LYS A 109 -7.39 2.20 1.40
N ILE A 110 -6.75 2.37 0.27
CA ILE A 110 -5.53 3.15 0.15
C ILE A 110 -5.67 4.19 -0.96
N GLU A 111 -5.00 5.31 -0.78
CA GLU A 111 -4.96 6.41 -1.74
C GLU A 111 -3.51 6.90 -1.89
N LEU A 112 -3.04 6.93 -3.13
CA LEU A 112 -1.74 7.50 -3.46
C LEU A 112 -1.88 9.02 -3.55
N LYS A 113 -1.37 9.73 -2.55
CA LYS A 113 -1.43 11.21 -2.49
C LYS A 113 -0.50 11.86 -3.50
N ASP A 114 0.70 11.33 -3.58
CA ASP A 114 1.72 11.63 -4.57
C ASP A 114 2.59 10.39 -4.76
N GLU A 115 3.62 10.47 -5.58
CA GLU A 115 4.49 9.34 -5.90
C GLU A 115 5.09 8.66 -4.66
N ASN A 116 5.33 9.42 -3.59
CA ASN A 116 6.05 8.98 -2.39
C ASN A 116 5.20 8.94 -1.11
N THR A 117 3.91 9.24 -1.21
CA THR A 117 3.03 9.35 -0.04
C THR A 117 1.74 8.57 -0.26
N LEU A 118 1.46 7.63 0.64
CA LEU A 118 0.30 6.75 0.60
C LEU A 118 -0.54 6.92 1.86
N ASN A 119 -1.82 7.20 1.71
CA ASN A 119 -2.77 7.13 2.80
C ASN A 119 -3.35 5.73 2.88
N VAL A 120 -3.27 5.13 4.06
CA VAL A 120 -3.80 3.80 4.35
C VAL A 120 -4.88 3.94 5.41
N ARG A 121 -6.11 3.61 5.04
CA ARG A 121 -7.25 3.71 5.94
C ARG A 121 -7.80 2.34 6.28
N GLY A 122 -7.77 2.01 7.57
CA GLY A 122 -8.48 0.86 8.15
C GLY A 122 -9.78 1.33 8.80
N PHE A 123 -10.88 0.61 8.59
CA PHE A 123 -12.17 0.97 9.16
C PHE A 123 -13.04 -0.25 9.43
N ILE A 124 -14.02 -0.07 10.32
CA ILE A 124 -15.00 -1.08 10.70
C ILE A 124 -16.38 -0.60 10.27
N GLY A 125 -17.18 -1.48 9.63
CA GLY A 125 -18.53 -1.14 9.18
C GLY A 125 -18.51 -0.07 8.09
N PHE A 126 -19.03 1.12 8.41
CA PHE A 126 -18.99 2.27 7.50
C PHE A 126 -17.64 2.98 7.55
N SER A 127 -17.22 3.57 6.44
CA SER A 127 -15.91 4.22 6.30
C SER A 127 -15.66 5.39 7.25
N LEU A 128 -16.69 5.86 7.97
CA LEU A 128 -16.57 6.93 8.99
C LEU A 128 -15.90 6.46 10.27
N LEU A 129 -15.96 5.14 10.59
CA LEU A 129 -15.38 4.56 11.80
C LEU A 129 -14.03 3.92 11.45
N GLY A 130 -13.02 4.72 11.40
CA GLY A 130 -11.70 4.22 11.06
C GLY A 130 -10.58 5.21 11.34
N ARG A 131 -9.37 4.79 10.97
CA ARG A 131 -8.15 5.57 11.15
C ARG A 131 -7.34 5.56 9.85
N THR A 132 -6.82 6.72 9.49
CA THR A 132 -5.93 6.88 8.34
C THR A 132 -4.50 7.05 8.85
N GLN A 133 -3.60 6.23 8.31
CA GLN A 133 -2.16 6.37 8.47
C GLN A 133 -1.55 6.87 7.16
N THR A 134 -0.46 7.61 7.27
CA THR A 134 0.33 7.99 6.10
C THR A 134 1.61 7.16 6.08
N TRP A 135 1.81 6.46 4.98
CA TRP A 135 3.04 5.70 4.72
C TRP A 135 3.88 6.45 3.69
N TYR A 136 5.19 6.31 3.80
CA TYR A 136 6.13 7.01 2.93
C TYR A 136 6.95 6.00 2.13
N ARG A 137 7.11 6.25 0.82
CA ARG A 137 7.89 5.36 -0.03
C ARG A 137 9.34 5.30 0.43
N VAL A 138 9.86 4.08 0.52
CA VAL A 138 11.29 3.87 0.71
C VAL A 138 11.96 4.13 -0.62
N VAL A 139 12.87 5.11 -0.62
CA VAL A 139 13.68 5.47 -1.78
C VAL A 139 15.09 4.93 -1.53
N GLU A 140 15.54 4.04 -2.40
CA GLU A 140 16.91 3.52 -2.37
C GLU A 140 17.85 4.39 -3.21
#